data_7ab009171040123e973cb2b640a2217c
#
_entry.id   7ab009171040123e973cb2b640a2217c
#
_cell.length_a   1.000
_cell.length_b   1.000
_cell.length_c   1.000
_cell.angle_alpha   90.00
_cell.angle_beta   90.00
_cell.angle_gamma   90.00
#
_symmetry.space_group_name_H-M   'P 1'
#
loop_
_entity.id
_entity.type
_entity.pdbx_description
1 polymer ?
#
loop_
_entity_poly.entity_id
_entity_poly.type
_entity_poly.pdbx_seq_one_letter_code
_entity_poly.pdbx_strand_id
1 'polypeptide(L)'
;MDNTSKQKVLLVIFFSIALVYILRLAVMQLFDDSYLRSAQENVLQEQTIYPARGLVYDRTGELLVYNDAIYDLIVIPEQVKGLDTNEFCRVLGIEKIDFVQRFEKMKRGVGYAPYRPSVFEKQLTIPIYAAFQEKLFDFPGFYVEVRTDRKYQHSNAAHIMGYIGEVTDRDIEKSEGYYRMGDFKGISGVERSYEEVLRGRKGVRYVLVDSKNRTQGRYKEGMFDTPAVAGQNITLSIDQKLQELGEQLLNNKIGSVVAIEPSTGEILALVSMPTYDPNLFVGRQRGNNYMKLLRDPSKPLFNRPLAAPYPPGSIFKVLMSLVGQQEGVLTPNTMYGCFGGYRMGGLTVGCHPHPSPLNLQGAVAVSCNAYFCHVYRSVIDNQMYPNSETAYKKWYDHISSFGIGHKLGVDLFGEGQGFLPPSTYYDKVYGRYRWKSSTTISLAIGQGELGITPLQMANATAIVANRGYYVTPHVVKKIDGKPNPNPEYNKKHWASVDTPYYGVVINGMQDVIERGTGRVAMIPGIEICGKTGTAQNPHGKDHSVFFAFAPKENPKIAIAVFVENAGFGATWAAPIASLMIEQYLTGKHDTRKYLLERMLKGNLVHKNDTATTTTKTR
;
A
#
# COMPACT_ATOMS: atom_id res chain seq x y z
N MET A 1 90.73 -23.82 -16.30
CA MET A 1 89.91 -24.49 -15.29
C MET A 1 89.58 -25.89 -15.83
N ASP A 2 90.02 -26.85 -15.08
CA ASP A 2 89.91 -28.23 -15.41
C ASP A 2 88.45 -28.68 -15.53
N ASN A 3 88.12 -29.57 -16.45
CA ASN A 3 86.74 -30.03 -16.71
C ASN A 3 86.04 -30.62 -15.46
N THR A 4 86.86 -31.19 -14.58
CA THR A 4 86.44 -31.72 -13.27
C THR A 4 85.96 -30.64 -12.28
N SER A 5 86.58 -29.44 -12.34
CA SER A 5 86.19 -28.28 -11.50
C SER A 5 84.83 -27.66 -11.97
N LYS A 6 84.60 -27.63 -13.28
CA LYS A 6 83.30 -27.17 -13.84
C LYS A 6 82.15 -28.13 -13.51
N GLN A 7 82.41 -29.46 -13.56
CA GLN A 7 81.42 -30.45 -13.15
C GLN A 7 81.04 -30.32 -11.64
N LYS A 8 82.01 -30.10 -10.78
CA LYS A 8 81.73 -29.94 -9.36
C LYS A 8 80.89 -28.67 -9.07
N VAL A 9 81.19 -27.55 -9.78
CA VAL A 9 80.40 -26.31 -9.67
C VAL A 9 78.98 -26.51 -10.16
N LEU A 10 78.78 -27.22 -11.29
CA LEU A 10 77.44 -27.55 -11.80
C LEU A 10 76.64 -28.44 -10.84
N LEU A 11 77.31 -29.45 -10.25
CA LEU A 11 76.69 -30.31 -9.24
C LEU A 11 76.27 -29.53 -7.99
N VAL A 12 77.11 -28.62 -7.50
CA VAL A 12 76.79 -27.78 -6.33
C VAL A 12 75.60 -26.85 -6.64
N ILE A 13 75.55 -26.24 -7.82
CA ILE A 13 74.41 -25.42 -8.25
C ILE A 13 73.12 -26.24 -8.33
N PHE A 14 73.19 -27.46 -8.93
CA PHE A 14 72.05 -28.34 -9.03
C PHE A 14 71.50 -28.79 -7.67
N PHE A 15 72.39 -29.18 -6.76
CA PHE A 15 72.00 -29.57 -5.40
C PHE A 15 71.50 -28.36 -4.58
N SER A 16 72.02 -27.16 -4.77
CA SER A 16 71.54 -25.94 -4.12
C SER A 16 70.13 -25.60 -4.60
N ILE A 17 69.87 -25.67 -5.91
CA ILE A 17 68.54 -25.45 -6.46
C ILE A 17 67.55 -26.52 -5.94
N ALA A 18 67.97 -27.80 -5.97
CA ALA A 18 67.16 -28.89 -5.44
C ALA A 18 66.81 -28.69 -3.95
N LEU A 19 67.80 -28.31 -3.17
CA LEU A 19 67.63 -28.01 -1.74
C LEU A 19 66.64 -26.85 -1.48
N VAL A 20 66.75 -25.76 -2.26
CA VAL A 20 65.80 -24.63 -2.19
C VAL A 20 64.37 -25.09 -2.53
N TYR A 21 64.19 -25.92 -3.56
CA TYR A 21 62.89 -26.47 -3.90
C TYR A 21 62.32 -27.41 -2.81
N ILE A 22 63.17 -28.29 -2.25
CA ILE A 22 62.77 -29.19 -1.16
C ILE A 22 62.39 -28.38 0.08
N LEU A 23 63.17 -27.37 0.49
CA LEU A 23 62.84 -26.50 1.60
C LEU A 23 61.55 -25.72 1.36
N ARG A 24 61.34 -25.20 0.16
CA ARG A 24 60.10 -24.49 -0.19
C ARG A 24 58.90 -25.42 -0.16
N LEU A 25 59.04 -26.64 -0.68
CA LEU A 25 58.00 -27.66 -0.62
C LEU A 25 57.69 -28.05 0.86
N ALA A 26 58.72 -28.22 1.68
CA ALA A 26 58.56 -28.53 3.08
C ALA A 26 57.84 -27.42 3.84
N VAL A 27 58.18 -26.12 3.57
CA VAL A 27 57.48 -24.96 4.16
C VAL A 27 56.03 -24.92 3.71
N MET A 28 55.75 -25.15 2.42
CA MET A 28 54.38 -25.18 1.89
C MET A 28 53.55 -26.36 2.43
N GLN A 29 54.18 -27.51 2.72
CA GLN A 29 53.43 -28.69 3.20
C GLN A 29 53.31 -28.77 4.73
N LEU A 30 54.28 -28.20 5.47
CA LEU A 30 54.30 -28.34 6.93
C LEU A 30 53.89 -27.07 7.71
N PHE A 31 54.01 -25.90 7.08
CA PHE A 31 53.81 -24.61 7.77
C PHE A 31 52.82 -23.66 7.09
N ASP A 32 52.41 -23.96 5.84
CA ASP A 32 51.49 -23.10 5.12
C ASP A 32 50.12 -23.78 4.95
N ASP A 33 49.24 -23.56 5.94
CA ASP A 33 47.86 -24.06 5.92
C ASP A 33 46.97 -23.29 4.91
N SER A 34 47.50 -22.28 4.22
CA SER A 34 46.69 -21.46 3.28
C SER A 34 46.21 -22.30 2.08
N TYR A 35 47.08 -23.20 1.59
CA TYR A 35 46.73 -24.11 0.48
C TYR A 35 45.72 -25.18 0.93
N LEU A 36 45.82 -25.66 2.16
CA LEU A 36 44.87 -26.61 2.73
C LEU A 36 43.51 -25.95 2.91
N ARG A 37 43.50 -24.72 3.40
CA ARG A 37 42.25 -23.89 3.53
C ARG A 37 41.66 -23.59 2.16
N SER A 38 42.46 -23.13 1.20
CA SER A 38 41.99 -22.87 -0.17
C SER A 38 41.47 -24.15 -0.87
N ALA A 39 42.08 -25.31 -0.63
CA ALA A 39 41.58 -26.58 -1.14
C ALA A 39 40.28 -26.98 -0.46
N GLN A 40 40.14 -26.74 0.85
CA GLN A 40 38.89 -26.97 1.59
C GLN A 40 37.78 -25.98 1.18
N GLU A 41 38.10 -24.69 0.97
CA GLU A 41 37.15 -23.68 0.50
C GLU A 41 36.67 -23.96 -0.92
N ASN A 42 37.52 -24.49 -1.80
CA ASN A 42 37.15 -24.89 -3.17
C ASN A 42 36.29 -26.16 -3.23
N VAL A 43 36.27 -26.96 -2.17
CA VAL A 43 35.46 -28.20 -2.04
C VAL A 43 34.18 -27.96 -1.27
N LEU A 44 34.10 -26.87 -0.50
CA LEU A 44 32.95 -26.54 0.33
C LEU A 44 32.08 -25.46 -0.34
N GLN A 45 30.84 -25.81 -0.65
CA GLN A 45 29.87 -24.88 -1.21
C GLN A 45 28.75 -24.60 -0.20
N GLU A 46 28.48 -23.30 0.00
CA GLU A 46 27.37 -22.82 0.78
C GLU A 46 26.10 -22.77 -0.08
N GLN A 47 25.09 -23.54 0.28
CA GLN A 47 23.76 -23.51 -0.34
C GLN A 47 22.78 -22.80 0.59
N THR A 48 22.15 -21.74 0.09
CA THR A 48 21.11 -21.02 0.81
C THR A 48 19.81 -21.84 0.83
N ILE A 49 19.24 -22.05 2.01
CA ILE A 49 17.91 -22.64 2.17
C ILE A 49 16.92 -21.50 2.36
N TYR A 50 16.00 -21.33 1.40
CA TYR A 50 14.98 -20.30 1.48
C TYR A 50 13.86 -20.70 2.43
N PRO A 51 13.46 -19.82 3.36
CA PRO A 51 12.32 -20.06 4.23
C PRO A 51 11.01 -19.93 3.47
N ALA A 52 9.98 -20.61 3.93
CA ALA A 52 8.61 -20.29 3.52
C ALA A 52 8.23 -18.91 4.04
N ARG A 53 7.65 -18.08 3.18
CA ARG A 53 7.17 -16.75 3.55
C ARG A 53 5.88 -16.88 4.37
N GLY A 54 5.67 -16.05 5.40
CA GLY A 54 4.49 -16.07 6.25
C GLY A 54 3.20 -15.93 5.46
N LEU A 55 2.12 -16.53 5.92
CA LEU A 55 0.79 -16.47 5.32
C LEU A 55 0.05 -15.19 5.77
N VAL A 56 -0.91 -14.74 4.96
CA VAL A 56 -1.73 -13.56 5.27
C VAL A 56 -3.19 -13.96 5.33
N TYR A 57 -3.84 -13.62 6.43
CA TYR A 57 -5.25 -13.90 6.71
C TYR A 57 -6.04 -12.59 6.87
N ASP A 58 -7.33 -12.63 6.58
CA ASP A 58 -8.25 -11.56 6.92
C ASP A 58 -8.61 -11.58 8.43
N ARG A 59 -9.45 -10.63 8.89
CA ARG A 59 -9.86 -10.53 10.30
C ARG A 59 -10.67 -11.74 10.78
N THR A 60 -11.31 -12.50 9.88
CA THR A 60 -12.13 -13.68 10.19
C THR A 60 -11.34 -14.99 10.16
N GLY A 61 -10.08 -14.95 9.68
CA GLY A 61 -9.22 -16.10 9.49
C GLY A 61 -9.27 -16.69 8.08
N GLU A 62 -9.89 -16.00 7.13
CA GLU A 62 -9.85 -16.39 5.72
C GLU A 62 -8.45 -16.19 5.15
N LEU A 63 -7.93 -17.18 4.44
CA LEU A 63 -6.60 -17.14 3.84
C LEU A 63 -6.62 -16.23 2.60
N LEU A 64 -5.79 -15.19 2.60
CA LEU A 64 -5.71 -14.21 1.50
C LEU A 64 -4.48 -14.39 0.62
N VAL A 65 -3.33 -14.65 1.25
CA VAL A 65 -2.05 -14.80 0.53
C VAL A 65 -1.31 -16.01 1.06
N TYR A 66 -0.88 -16.88 0.15
CA TYR A 66 -0.16 -18.10 0.46
C TYR A 66 1.02 -18.34 -0.49
N ASN A 67 1.78 -19.40 -0.21
CA ASN A 67 2.90 -19.81 -1.03
C ASN A 67 2.46 -20.98 -1.91
N ASP A 68 2.67 -20.87 -3.20
CA ASP A 68 2.42 -21.94 -4.17
C ASP A 68 3.75 -22.47 -4.70
N ALA A 69 3.81 -23.76 -4.99
CA ALA A 69 4.99 -24.37 -5.55
C ALA A 69 5.14 -23.98 -7.03
N ILE A 70 6.32 -23.51 -7.38
CA ILE A 70 6.70 -23.27 -8.76
C ILE A 70 7.90 -24.15 -9.12
N TYR A 71 7.99 -24.51 -10.37
CA TYR A 71 8.96 -25.44 -10.91
C TYR A 71 9.83 -24.72 -11.92
N ASP A 72 11.10 -24.50 -11.58
CA ASP A 72 12.09 -23.94 -12.50
C ASP A 72 12.89 -25.07 -13.14
N LEU A 73 13.07 -25.02 -14.47
CA LEU A 73 13.93 -25.93 -15.18
C LEU A 73 15.36 -25.41 -15.14
N ILE A 74 16.22 -26.15 -14.51
CA ILE A 74 17.63 -25.86 -14.36
C ILE A 74 18.44 -26.74 -15.32
N VAL A 75 19.53 -26.20 -15.85
CA VAL A 75 20.46 -26.92 -16.68
C VAL A 75 21.91 -26.76 -16.20
N ILE A 76 22.67 -27.82 -16.23
CA ILE A 76 24.13 -27.81 -16.13
C ILE A 76 24.67 -28.06 -17.53
N PRO A 77 25.12 -27.03 -18.26
CA PRO A 77 25.45 -27.15 -19.70
C PRO A 77 26.47 -28.23 -20.04
N GLU A 78 27.47 -28.44 -19.19
CA GLU A 78 28.51 -29.46 -19.38
C GLU A 78 27.96 -30.90 -19.35
N GLN A 79 26.84 -31.10 -18.66
CA GLN A 79 26.19 -32.42 -18.53
C GLN A 79 25.22 -32.72 -19.66
N VAL A 80 24.91 -31.76 -20.53
CA VAL A 80 24.00 -31.93 -21.67
C VAL A 80 24.75 -32.67 -22.78
N LYS A 81 24.65 -34.01 -22.79
CA LYS A 81 25.27 -34.86 -23.78
C LYS A 81 24.24 -35.81 -24.39
N GLY A 82 24.18 -35.88 -25.72
CA GLY A 82 23.26 -36.79 -26.40
C GLY A 82 21.78 -36.40 -26.31
N LEU A 83 21.47 -35.12 -26.03
CA LEU A 83 20.11 -34.63 -25.92
C LEU A 83 19.36 -34.70 -27.26
N ASP A 84 18.21 -35.38 -27.29
CA ASP A 84 17.25 -35.21 -28.38
C ASP A 84 16.54 -33.85 -28.23
N THR A 85 17.08 -32.86 -28.95
CA THR A 85 16.58 -31.50 -28.92
C THR A 85 15.16 -31.38 -29.46
N ASN A 86 14.75 -32.26 -30.40
CA ASN A 86 13.39 -32.19 -30.96
C ASN A 86 12.35 -32.64 -29.92
N GLU A 87 12.62 -33.76 -29.25
CA GLU A 87 11.75 -34.28 -28.21
C GLU A 87 11.73 -33.35 -27.00
N PHE A 88 12.87 -32.80 -26.59
CA PHE A 88 12.96 -31.80 -25.55
C PHE A 88 12.09 -30.57 -25.84
N CYS A 89 12.21 -29.99 -27.04
CA CYS A 89 11.43 -28.85 -27.47
C CYS A 89 9.92 -29.16 -27.52
N ARG A 90 9.56 -30.38 -27.96
CA ARG A 90 8.16 -30.84 -27.99
C ARG A 90 7.54 -30.88 -26.59
N VAL A 91 8.28 -31.43 -25.62
CA VAL A 91 7.82 -31.54 -24.22
C VAL A 91 7.68 -30.18 -23.59
N LEU A 92 8.61 -29.24 -23.83
CA LEU A 92 8.56 -27.89 -23.29
C LEU A 92 7.58 -26.97 -24.05
N GLY A 93 7.13 -27.36 -25.25
CA GLY A 93 6.28 -26.54 -26.09
C GLY A 93 7.02 -25.31 -26.66
N ILE A 94 8.31 -25.45 -27.00
CA ILE A 94 9.14 -24.37 -27.56
C ILE A 94 9.69 -24.77 -28.94
N GLU A 95 10.05 -23.79 -29.75
CA GLU A 95 10.75 -24.04 -31.01
C GLU A 95 12.25 -24.27 -30.80
N LYS A 96 12.87 -24.95 -31.74
CA LYS A 96 14.32 -25.23 -31.69
C LYS A 96 15.15 -23.94 -31.68
N ILE A 97 14.68 -22.91 -32.33
CA ILE A 97 15.33 -21.60 -32.34
C ILE A 97 15.32 -20.96 -30.93
N ASP A 98 14.23 -21.13 -30.20
CA ASP A 98 14.11 -20.62 -28.82
C ASP A 98 15.06 -21.36 -27.87
N PHE A 99 15.21 -22.66 -28.06
CA PHE A 99 16.18 -23.47 -27.30
C PHE A 99 17.61 -22.94 -27.49
N VAL A 100 18.03 -22.69 -28.73
CA VAL A 100 19.36 -22.15 -29.03
C VAL A 100 19.53 -20.76 -28.46
N GLN A 101 18.54 -19.89 -28.63
CA GLN A 101 18.59 -18.53 -28.11
C GLN A 101 18.71 -18.49 -26.58
N ARG A 102 18.03 -19.39 -25.86
CA ARG A 102 18.12 -19.50 -24.40
C ARG A 102 19.51 -19.92 -23.94
N PHE A 103 20.13 -20.90 -24.62
CA PHE A 103 21.50 -21.26 -24.32
C PHE A 103 22.48 -20.11 -24.59
N GLU A 104 22.33 -19.40 -25.70
CA GLU A 104 23.19 -18.28 -26.05
C GLU A 104 23.00 -17.10 -25.05
N LYS A 105 21.77 -16.83 -24.66
CA LYS A 105 21.48 -15.83 -23.63
C LYS A 105 22.10 -16.18 -22.27
N MET A 106 22.04 -17.45 -21.90
CA MET A 106 22.60 -17.94 -20.65
C MET A 106 24.14 -17.81 -20.65
N LYS A 107 24.82 -18.16 -21.77
CA LYS A 107 26.28 -18.01 -21.93
C LYS A 107 26.76 -16.56 -21.78
N ARG A 108 25.93 -15.59 -22.14
CA ARG A 108 26.22 -14.13 -22.00
C ARG A 108 25.94 -13.59 -20.60
N GLY A 109 25.36 -14.38 -19.72
CA GLY A 109 25.03 -13.99 -18.35
C GLY A 109 26.26 -13.78 -17.48
N VAL A 110 26.21 -12.79 -16.58
CA VAL A 110 27.27 -12.56 -15.61
C VAL A 110 27.40 -13.77 -14.69
N GLY A 111 28.61 -14.28 -14.51
CA GLY A 111 28.88 -15.45 -13.66
C GLY A 111 28.54 -16.80 -14.30
N TYR A 112 28.29 -16.85 -15.62
CA TYR A 112 28.11 -18.12 -16.34
C TYR A 112 29.37 -18.99 -16.23
N ALA A 113 29.14 -20.27 -15.91
CA ALA A 113 30.14 -21.32 -16.02
C ALA A 113 29.46 -22.62 -16.50
N PRO A 114 30.04 -23.37 -17.43
CA PRO A 114 29.38 -24.56 -18.04
C PRO A 114 29.05 -25.65 -17.01
N TYR A 115 29.77 -25.70 -15.91
CA TYR A 115 29.58 -26.67 -14.82
C TYR A 115 28.65 -26.18 -13.71
N ARG A 116 28.18 -24.94 -13.78
CA ARG A 116 27.25 -24.38 -12.78
C ARG A 116 25.78 -24.53 -13.20
N PRO A 117 24.89 -24.84 -12.25
CA PRO A 117 23.45 -24.77 -12.48
C PRO A 117 23.05 -23.40 -13.01
N SER A 118 22.27 -23.39 -14.06
CA SER A 118 21.73 -22.16 -14.66
C SER A 118 20.25 -22.36 -14.97
N VAL A 119 19.44 -21.32 -14.76
CA VAL A 119 18.00 -21.39 -15.04
C VAL A 119 17.79 -21.39 -16.56
N PHE A 120 17.25 -22.48 -17.09
CA PHE A 120 16.90 -22.62 -18.51
C PHE A 120 15.49 -22.06 -18.80
N GLU A 121 14.52 -22.45 -17.95
CA GLU A 121 13.14 -21.99 -18.04
C GLU A 121 12.59 -21.73 -16.64
N LYS A 122 11.99 -20.56 -16.41
CA LYS A 122 11.35 -20.23 -15.13
C LYS A 122 9.88 -20.66 -15.16
N GLN A 123 9.37 -21.13 -14.05
CA GLN A 123 7.94 -21.33 -13.77
C GLN A 123 7.24 -22.19 -14.82
N LEU A 124 7.65 -23.47 -14.92
CA LEU A 124 6.92 -24.45 -15.71
C LEU A 124 5.48 -24.54 -15.25
N THR A 125 4.55 -24.61 -16.19
CA THR A 125 3.16 -24.93 -15.86
C THR A 125 3.05 -26.37 -15.38
N ILE A 126 2.07 -26.67 -14.52
CA ILE A 126 1.88 -28.02 -13.98
C ILE A 126 1.83 -29.10 -15.07
N PRO A 127 1.11 -28.91 -16.20
CA PRO A 127 1.12 -29.89 -17.29
C PRO A 127 2.50 -30.09 -17.92
N ILE A 128 3.26 -29.00 -18.14
CA ILE A 128 4.62 -29.09 -18.71
C ILE A 128 5.57 -29.76 -17.70
N TYR A 129 5.46 -29.39 -16.42
CA TYR A 129 6.24 -30.02 -15.35
C TYR A 129 5.99 -31.53 -15.30
N ALA A 130 4.73 -31.96 -15.29
CA ALA A 130 4.38 -33.37 -15.26
C ALA A 130 4.96 -34.14 -16.48
N ALA A 131 4.75 -33.62 -17.69
CA ALA A 131 5.27 -34.21 -18.91
C ALA A 131 6.81 -34.22 -18.93
N PHE A 132 7.45 -33.19 -18.39
CA PHE A 132 8.90 -33.11 -18.30
C PHE A 132 9.47 -34.10 -17.28
N GLN A 133 8.80 -34.22 -16.13
CA GLN A 133 9.21 -35.10 -15.03
C GLN A 133 9.18 -36.59 -15.47
N GLU A 134 8.19 -36.99 -16.27
CA GLU A 134 8.10 -38.35 -16.82
C GLU A 134 9.30 -38.69 -17.76
N LYS A 135 9.86 -37.69 -18.43
CA LYS A 135 10.95 -37.82 -19.40
C LYS A 135 12.29 -37.27 -18.93
N LEU A 136 12.39 -36.91 -17.65
CA LEU A 136 13.60 -36.30 -17.11
C LEU A 136 14.86 -37.14 -17.33
N PHE A 137 14.70 -38.45 -17.34
CA PHE A 137 15.80 -39.40 -17.61
C PHE A 137 16.37 -39.25 -19.02
N ASP A 138 15.56 -38.87 -20.00
CA ASP A 138 15.95 -38.67 -21.40
C ASP A 138 16.66 -37.34 -21.65
N PHE A 139 16.67 -36.46 -20.65
CA PHE A 139 17.21 -35.10 -20.76
C PHE A 139 18.40 -34.86 -19.82
N PRO A 140 19.57 -35.47 -20.13
CA PRO A 140 20.74 -35.36 -19.27
C PRO A 140 21.19 -33.91 -19.11
N GLY A 141 21.57 -33.53 -17.88
CA GLY A 141 21.99 -32.18 -17.51
C GLY A 141 20.86 -31.23 -17.15
N PHE A 142 19.60 -31.65 -17.31
CA PHE A 142 18.44 -30.91 -16.86
C PHE A 142 17.86 -31.49 -15.58
N TYR A 143 17.34 -30.65 -14.72
CA TYR A 143 16.57 -31.04 -13.53
C TYR A 143 15.59 -29.94 -13.14
N VAL A 144 14.59 -30.29 -12.34
CA VAL A 144 13.59 -29.34 -11.86
C VAL A 144 13.93 -28.94 -10.44
N GLU A 145 14.01 -27.64 -10.22
CA GLU A 145 14.11 -27.04 -8.90
C GLU A 145 12.75 -26.54 -8.46
N VAL A 146 12.32 -26.98 -7.28
CA VAL A 146 11.05 -26.50 -6.69
C VAL A 146 11.34 -25.26 -5.88
N ARG A 147 10.63 -24.18 -6.20
CA ARG A 147 10.66 -22.93 -5.45
C ARG A 147 9.25 -22.56 -5.02
N THR A 148 9.12 -21.59 -4.15
CA THR A 148 7.82 -21.03 -3.75
C THR A 148 7.65 -19.63 -4.34
N ASP A 149 6.47 -19.36 -4.89
CA ASP A 149 6.04 -18.01 -5.29
C ASP A 149 4.78 -17.62 -4.53
N ARG A 150 4.48 -16.34 -4.49
CA ARG A 150 3.27 -15.85 -3.83
C ARG A 150 2.05 -16.10 -4.69
N LYS A 151 0.94 -16.39 -4.04
CA LYS A 151 -0.36 -16.47 -4.68
C LYS A 151 -1.42 -15.78 -3.84
N TYR A 152 -2.27 -15.03 -4.50
CA TYR A 152 -3.35 -14.27 -3.91
C TYR A 152 -4.67 -14.99 -4.23
N GLN A 153 -5.44 -15.32 -3.18
CA GLN A 153 -6.68 -16.10 -3.34
C GLN A 153 -7.75 -15.31 -4.08
N HIS A 154 -7.76 -14.00 -3.86
CA HIS A 154 -8.71 -13.08 -4.48
C HIS A 154 -8.00 -12.08 -5.40
N SER A 155 -8.69 -11.59 -6.41
CA SER A 155 -8.20 -10.57 -7.34
C SER A 155 -8.39 -9.13 -6.84
N ASN A 156 -8.81 -8.97 -5.59
CA ASN A 156 -9.08 -7.69 -4.93
C ASN A 156 -8.04 -7.33 -3.87
N ALA A 157 -8.24 -6.21 -3.17
CA ALA A 157 -7.36 -5.72 -2.08
C ALA A 157 -5.88 -5.54 -2.46
N ALA A 158 -5.57 -5.36 -3.74
CA ALA A 158 -4.20 -5.30 -4.26
C ALA A 158 -3.34 -4.24 -3.58
N HIS A 159 -3.91 -3.08 -3.26
CA HIS A 159 -3.20 -1.98 -2.59
C HIS A 159 -2.87 -2.26 -1.13
N ILE A 160 -3.63 -3.16 -0.49
CA ILE A 160 -3.41 -3.60 0.89
C ILE A 160 -2.38 -4.72 0.89
N MET A 161 -2.63 -5.79 0.12
CA MET A 161 -1.74 -6.96 0.04
C MET A 161 -0.36 -6.53 -0.47
N GLY A 162 -0.34 -5.75 -1.54
CA GLY A 162 0.87 -5.46 -2.26
C GLY A 162 1.34 -6.64 -3.10
N TYR A 163 2.62 -6.64 -3.45
CA TYR A 163 3.27 -7.73 -4.21
C TYR A 163 4.76 -7.80 -3.89
N ILE A 164 5.37 -8.92 -4.24
CA ILE A 164 6.82 -9.13 -4.13
C ILE A 164 7.51 -8.91 -5.48
N GLY A 165 8.77 -8.51 -5.43
CA GLY A 165 9.61 -8.29 -6.62
C GLY A 165 11.06 -8.65 -6.37
N GLU A 166 11.85 -8.78 -7.43
CA GLU A 166 13.30 -8.98 -7.32
C GLU A 166 13.95 -7.78 -6.64
N VAL A 167 14.95 -8.07 -5.81
CA VAL A 167 15.77 -7.04 -5.16
C VAL A 167 16.62 -6.28 -6.17
N THR A 168 16.86 -5.01 -5.89
CA THR A 168 17.80 -4.16 -6.63
C THR A 168 19.17 -4.13 -5.93
N ASP A 169 20.22 -3.67 -6.63
CA ASP A 169 21.55 -3.50 -6.03
C ASP A 169 21.47 -2.65 -4.75
N ARG A 170 20.65 -1.59 -4.75
CA ARG A 170 20.41 -0.74 -3.58
C ARG A 170 19.80 -1.50 -2.40
N ASP A 171 18.94 -2.50 -2.68
CA ASP A 171 18.32 -3.33 -1.64
C ASP A 171 19.35 -4.28 -1.04
N ILE A 172 20.24 -4.83 -1.87
CA ILE A 172 21.34 -5.69 -1.44
C ILE A 172 22.28 -4.90 -0.52
N GLU A 173 22.71 -3.71 -0.94
CA GLU A 173 23.56 -2.84 -0.13
C GLU A 173 22.96 -2.51 1.25
N LYS A 174 21.64 -2.23 1.29
CA LYS A 174 20.93 -1.88 2.53
C LYS A 174 20.60 -3.05 3.43
N SER A 175 20.72 -4.28 2.93
CA SER A 175 20.27 -5.48 3.64
C SER A 175 21.32 -6.10 4.57
N GLU A 176 22.51 -5.46 4.71
CA GLU A 176 23.60 -5.99 5.51
C GLU A 176 23.96 -7.46 5.17
N GLY A 177 23.85 -7.81 3.89
CA GLY A 177 24.16 -9.14 3.40
C GLY A 177 23.02 -10.16 3.45
N TYR A 178 21.81 -9.78 3.88
CA TYR A 178 20.66 -10.68 3.87
C TYR A 178 20.20 -11.02 2.43
N TYR A 179 20.10 -10.01 1.55
CA TYR A 179 19.69 -10.22 0.17
C TYR A 179 20.87 -10.47 -0.76
N ARG A 180 20.63 -11.35 -1.73
CA ARG A 180 21.52 -11.64 -2.86
C ARG A 180 20.76 -11.40 -4.17
N MET A 181 21.47 -11.21 -5.27
CA MET A 181 20.89 -11.08 -6.60
C MET A 181 19.94 -12.26 -6.90
N GLY A 182 18.73 -11.95 -7.37
CA GLY A 182 17.67 -12.94 -7.64
C GLY A 182 16.75 -13.25 -6.46
N ASP A 183 17.00 -12.68 -5.27
CA ASP A 183 16.07 -12.76 -4.16
C ASP A 183 14.83 -11.90 -4.39
N PHE A 184 13.77 -12.20 -3.66
CA PHE A 184 12.52 -11.45 -3.68
C PHE A 184 12.26 -10.75 -2.35
N LYS A 185 11.66 -9.55 -2.44
CA LYS A 185 11.19 -8.79 -1.30
C LYS A 185 9.83 -8.16 -1.57
N GLY A 186 9.13 -7.73 -0.54
CA GLY A 186 7.90 -6.92 -0.66
C GLY A 186 8.17 -5.56 -1.28
N ILE A 187 7.40 -5.19 -2.30
CA ILE A 187 7.52 -3.93 -3.05
C ILE A 187 6.47 -2.92 -2.60
N SER A 188 5.26 -3.38 -2.28
CA SER A 188 4.15 -2.51 -1.87
C SER A 188 3.27 -3.20 -0.83
N GLY A 189 2.31 -2.47 -0.27
CA GLY A 189 1.34 -2.97 0.68
C GLY A 189 1.95 -3.62 1.91
N VAL A 190 1.23 -4.58 2.48
CA VAL A 190 1.64 -5.35 3.66
C VAL A 190 2.91 -6.17 3.38
N GLU A 191 3.06 -6.70 2.15
CA GLU A 191 4.28 -7.42 1.76
C GLU A 191 5.54 -6.60 1.98
N ARG A 192 5.47 -5.28 1.73
CA ARG A 192 6.59 -4.37 1.97
C ARG A 192 6.70 -3.93 3.42
N SER A 193 5.58 -3.53 4.02
CA SER A 193 5.59 -2.95 5.37
C SER A 193 6.00 -3.96 6.44
N TYR A 194 5.67 -5.24 6.22
CA TYR A 194 5.97 -6.34 7.12
C TYR A 194 6.96 -7.34 6.51
N GLU A 195 7.85 -6.86 5.62
CA GLU A 195 8.86 -7.69 4.96
C GLU A 195 9.67 -8.52 5.95
N GLU A 196 10.17 -7.93 7.03
CA GLU A 196 11.01 -8.62 8.02
C GLU A 196 10.27 -9.71 8.78
N VAL A 197 8.98 -9.50 9.02
CA VAL A 197 8.08 -10.47 9.66
C VAL A 197 7.77 -11.62 8.72
N LEU A 198 7.42 -11.28 7.46
CA LEU A 198 6.96 -12.25 6.46
C LEU A 198 8.09 -13.07 5.84
N ARG A 199 9.28 -12.49 5.63
CA ARG A 199 10.36 -13.14 4.85
C ARG A 199 11.01 -14.32 5.56
N GLY A 200 10.94 -14.41 6.92
CA GLY A 200 11.62 -15.41 7.71
C GLY A 200 13.15 -15.21 7.77
N ARG A 201 13.86 -16.26 8.12
CA ARG A 201 15.33 -16.27 8.15
C ARG A 201 15.86 -17.40 7.29
N LYS A 202 16.79 -17.07 6.38
CA LYS A 202 17.46 -18.05 5.52
C LYS A 202 18.28 -19.03 6.35
N GLY A 203 18.27 -20.27 5.94
CA GLY A 203 19.20 -21.30 6.41
C GLY A 203 20.39 -21.42 5.47
N VAL A 204 21.40 -22.13 5.93
CA VAL A 204 22.62 -22.44 5.18
C VAL A 204 22.88 -23.92 5.27
N ARG A 205 23.15 -24.54 4.12
CA ARG A 205 23.62 -25.92 4.02
C ARG A 205 25.01 -25.93 3.42
N TYR A 206 25.92 -26.62 4.05
CA TYR A 206 27.27 -26.81 3.54
C TYR A 206 27.39 -28.15 2.83
N VAL A 207 27.68 -28.10 1.53
CA VAL A 207 27.85 -29.30 0.69
C VAL A 207 29.28 -29.41 0.19
N LEU A 208 29.76 -30.65 0.09
CA LEU A 208 31.03 -30.96 -0.58
C LEU A 208 30.77 -30.99 -2.08
N VAL A 209 31.63 -30.33 -2.84
CA VAL A 209 31.57 -30.34 -4.30
C VAL A 209 32.91 -30.80 -4.86
N ASP A 210 32.88 -31.52 -6.02
CA ASP A 210 34.08 -31.87 -6.74
C ASP A 210 34.61 -30.71 -7.61
N SER A 211 35.73 -30.95 -8.28
CA SER A 211 36.35 -29.98 -9.21
C SER A 211 35.45 -29.53 -10.37
N LYS A 212 34.33 -30.21 -10.57
CA LYS A 212 33.27 -29.87 -11.55
C LYS A 212 32.01 -29.29 -10.90
N ASN A 213 32.11 -28.90 -9.64
CA ASN A 213 31.03 -28.34 -8.84
C ASN A 213 29.80 -29.26 -8.64
N ARG A 214 30.03 -30.61 -8.70
CA ARG A 214 28.97 -31.59 -8.45
C ARG A 214 28.94 -31.93 -6.98
N THR A 215 27.75 -31.87 -6.38
CA THR A 215 27.54 -32.20 -4.97
C THR A 215 27.87 -33.66 -4.69
N GLN A 216 28.81 -33.90 -3.78
CA GLN A 216 29.26 -35.22 -3.33
C GLN A 216 28.59 -35.64 -2.01
N GLY A 217 28.03 -34.71 -1.26
CA GLY A 217 27.37 -34.99 0.00
C GLY A 217 27.31 -33.75 0.91
N ARG A 218 26.78 -33.95 2.11
CA ARG A 218 26.77 -32.90 3.16
C ARG A 218 28.14 -32.85 3.85
N TYR A 219 28.61 -31.64 4.09
CA TYR A 219 29.83 -31.45 4.87
C TYR A 219 29.62 -31.91 6.32
N LYS A 220 30.47 -32.80 6.83
CA LYS A 220 30.40 -33.35 8.19
C LYS A 220 28.97 -33.73 8.60
N GLU A 221 28.26 -34.43 7.72
CA GLU A 221 26.88 -34.90 7.93
C GLU A 221 25.86 -33.78 8.26
N GLY A 222 26.18 -32.52 7.94
CA GLY A 222 25.31 -31.36 8.18
C GLY A 222 25.47 -30.71 9.57
N MET A 223 26.54 -31.03 10.31
CA MET A 223 26.80 -30.48 11.66
C MET A 223 26.87 -28.94 11.67
N PHE A 224 27.22 -28.31 10.54
CA PHE A 224 27.33 -26.86 10.39
C PHE A 224 26.13 -26.23 9.69
N ASP A 225 25.15 -27.05 9.29
CA ASP A 225 23.94 -26.54 8.64
C ASP A 225 23.12 -25.72 9.62
N THR A 226 22.61 -24.58 9.17
CA THR A 226 21.61 -23.79 9.88
C THR A 226 20.25 -23.97 9.21
N PRO A 227 19.20 -24.36 9.93
CA PRO A 227 17.87 -24.51 9.34
C PRO A 227 17.29 -23.15 8.96
N ALA A 228 16.52 -23.09 7.88
CA ALA A 228 15.70 -21.94 7.57
C ALA A 228 14.55 -21.84 8.58
N VAL A 229 14.22 -20.62 8.98
CA VAL A 229 13.07 -20.33 9.86
C VAL A 229 11.99 -19.64 9.03
N ALA A 230 10.82 -20.26 8.94
CA ALA A 230 9.69 -19.71 8.21
C ALA A 230 9.31 -18.31 8.73
N GLY A 231 8.78 -17.48 7.84
CA GLY A 231 8.22 -16.19 8.19
C GLY A 231 6.97 -16.34 9.06
N GLN A 232 6.69 -15.32 9.86
CA GLN A 232 5.53 -15.28 10.73
C GLN A 232 4.27 -14.95 9.94
N ASN A 233 3.16 -15.58 10.30
CA ASN A 233 1.87 -15.31 9.71
C ASN A 233 1.29 -13.99 10.25
N ILE A 234 0.56 -13.27 9.41
CA ILE A 234 -0.14 -12.06 9.82
C ILE A 234 -1.64 -12.19 9.61
N THR A 235 -2.41 -11.63 10.55
CA THR A 235 -3.86 -11.47 10.43
C THR A 235 -4.15 -9.99 10.26
N LEU A 236 -4.81 -9.65 9.17
CA LEU A 236 -5.23 -8.29 8.87
C LEU A 236 -6.49 -7.92 9.68
N SER A 237 -6.74 -6.63 9.80
CA SER A 237 -8.01 -6.07 10.30
C SER A 237 -9.08 -5.98 9.21
N ILE A 238 -8.70 -6.20 7.96
CA ILE A 238 -9.56 -6.11 6.78
C ILE A 238 -10.64 -7.18 6.84
N ASP A 239 -11.88 -6.77 6.58
CA ASP A 239 -13.00 -7.65 6.30
C ASP A 239 -13.06 -7.88 4.77
N GLN A 240 -12.74 -9.11 4.35
CA GLN A 240 -12.62 -9.44 2.92
C GLN A 240 -13.94 -9.19 2.16
N LYS A 241 -15.09 -9.50 2.76
CA LYS A 241 -16.39 -9.29 2.13
C LYS A 241 -16.74 -7.81 1.98
N LEU A 242 -16.36 -7.00 2.98
CA LEU A 242 -16.56 -5.56 2.94
C LEU A 242 -15.65 -4.90 1.90
N GLN A 243 -14.40 -5.36 1.81
CA GLN A 243 -13.43 -4.90 0.81
C GLN A 243 -13.92 -5.21 -0.61
N GLU A 244 -14.35 -6.45 -0.85
CA GLU A 244 -14.86 -6.89 -2.15
C GLU A 244 -16.10 -6.10 -2.56
N LEU A 245 -17.06 -5.92 -1.66
CA LEU A 245 -18.24 -5.09 -1.93
C LEU A 245 -17.84 -3.66 -2.30
N GLY A 246 -16.91 -3.06 -1.57
CA GLY A 246 -16.42 -1.71 -1.86
C GLY A 246 -15.81 -1.58 -3.26
N GLU A 247 -15.00 -2.55 -3.69
CA GLU A 247 -14.42 -2.59 -5.03
C GLU A 247 -15.48 -2.79 -6.11
N GLN A 248 -16.47 -3.68 -5.88
CA GLN A 248 -17.59 -3.87 -6.79
C GLN A 248 -18.43 -2.60 -6.96
N LEU A 249 -18.75 -1.91 -5.86
CA LEU A 249 -19.54 -0.66 -5.88
C LEU A 249 -18.80 0.49 -6.58
N LEU A 250 -17.47 0.51 -6.50
CA LEU A 250 -16.62 1.49 -7.20
C LEU A 250 -16.19 1.04 -8.61
N ASN A 251 -16.55 -0.16 -9.04
CA ASN A 251 -16.24 -0.58 -10.41
C ASN A 251 -16.76 0.43 -11.45
N ASN A 252 -15.96 0.70 -12.49
CA ASN A 252 -16.21 1.75 -13.51
C ASN A 252 -16.33 3.18 -12.94
N LYS A 253 -15.68 3.45 -11.82
CA LYS A 253 -15.57 4.77 -11.19
C LYS A 253 -14.13 4.97 -10.72
N ILE A 254 -13.71 6.21 -10.62
CA ILE A 254 -12.41 6.57 -10.01
C ILE A 254 -12.70 7.09 -8.61
N GLY A 255 -12.05 6.50 -7.61
CA GLY A 255 -12.32 6.93 -6.24
C GLY A 255 -11.74 6.00 -5.20
N SER A 256 -12.21 6.17 -3.97
CA SER A 256 -11.73 5.41 -2.82
C SER A 256 -12.78 5.28 -1.72
N VAL A 257 -12.62 4.21 -0.93
CA VAL A 257 -13.33 4.02 0.34
C VAL A 257 -12.30 3.68 1.42
N VAL A 258 -12.45 4.30 2.58
CA VAL A 258 -11.75 3.88 3.80
C VAL A 258 -12.80 3.68 4.89
N ALA A 259 -12.80 2.49 5.50
CA ALA A 259 -13.63 2.16 6.65
C ALA A 259 -12.75 1.77 7.83
N ILE A 260 -13.00 2.35 9.01
CA ILE A 260 -12.21 2.16 10.23
C ILE A 260 -13.15 1.75 11.36
N GLU A 261 -12.75 0.83 12.21
CA GLU A 261 -13.39 0.58 13.49
C GLU A 261 -12.97 1.68 14.49
N PRO A 262 -13.87 2.59 14.90
CA PRO A 262 -13.47 3.81 15.62
C PRO A 262 -12.73 3.54 16.92
N SER A 263 -13.13 2.51 17.66
CA SER A 263 -12.60 2.20 18.99
C SER A 263 -11.16 1.67 18.98
N THR A 264 -10.75 1.02 17.88
CA THR A 264 -9.47 0.30 17.78
C THR A 264 -8.52 0.91 16.76
N GLY A 265 -9.01 1.70 15.80
CA GLY A 265 -8.24 2.17 14.66
C GLY A 265 -8.03 1.10 13.58
N GLU A 266 -8.57 -0.10 13.75
CA GLU A 266 -8.49 -1.18 12.75
C GLU A 266 -9.15 -0.74 11.43
N ILE A 267 -8.41 -0.80 10.33
CA ILE A 267 -8.95 -0.53 8.99
C ILE A 267 -9.72 -1.76 8.53
N LEU A 268 -11.03 -1.60 8.33
CA LEU A 268 -11.95 -2.65 7.90
C LEU A 268 -11.96 -2.86 6.39
N ALA A 269 -11.80 -1.77 5.64
CA ALA A 269 -11.68 -1.78 4.19
C ALA A 269 -10.87 -0.55 3.73
N LEU A 270 -10.07 -0.73 2.67
CA LEU A 270 -9.27 0.31 2.03
C LEU A 270 -9.28 0.09 0.53
N VAL A 271 -10.23 0.74 -0.14
CA VAL A 271 -10.52 0.56 -1.56
C VAL A 271 -9.91 1.71 -2.36
N SER A 272 -9.17 1.38 -3.40
CA SER A 272 -8.63 2.32 -4.39
C SER A 272 -9.04 1.88 -5.79
N MET A 273 -9.85 2.67 -6.48
CA MET A 273 -10.29 2.35 -7.83
C MET A 273 -9.86 3.42 -8.84
N PRO A 274 -9.44 3.00 -10.06
CA PRO A 274 -9.26 1.61 -10.50
C PRO A 274 -8.21 0.85 -9.70
N THR A 275 -8.40 -0.46 -9.57
CA THR A 275 -7.45 -1.39 -8.94
C THR A 275 -6.86 -2.35 -9.98
N TYR A 276 -6.08 -3.31 -9.53
CA TYR A 276 -5.49 -4.37 -10.35
C TYR A 276 -5.58 -5.71 -9.61
N ASP A 277 -5.46 -6.81 -10.36
CA ASP A 277 -5.31 -8.13 -9.76
C ASP A 277 -3.86 -8.31 -9.28
N PRO A 278 -3.59 -8.56 -7.98
CA PRO A 278 -2.25 -8.75 -7.47
C PRO A 278 -1.53 -9.97 -8.11
N ASN A 279 -2.27 -10.95 -8.60
CA ASN A 279 -1.71 -12.11 -9.33
C ASN A 279 -1.04 -11.70 -10.66
N LEU A 280 -1.31 -10.52 -11.21
CA LEU A 280 -0.59 -9.99 -12.38
C LEU A 280 0.91 -9.78 -12.11
N PHE A 281 1.28 -9.67 -10.82
CA PHE A 281 2.68 -9.54 -10.40
C PHE A 281 3.33 -10.86 -9.96
N VAL A 282 2.63 -11.96 -10.17
CA VAL A 282 3.16 -13.32 -10.00
C VAL A 282 3.60 -13.84 -11.37
N GLY A 283 4.72 -14.53 -11.40
CA GLY A 283 5.12 -15.24 -12.62
C GLY A 283 5.90 -14.40 -13.64
N ARG A 284 6.05 -14.98 -14.83
CA ARG A 284 6.93 -14.50 -15.91
C ARG A 284 6.50 -13.15 -16.51
N GLN A 285 5.19 -12.89 -16.54
CA GLN A 285 4.63 -11.67 -17.16
C GLN A 285 4.66 -10.45 -16.24
N ARG A 286 5.15 -10.59 -15.01
CA ARG A 286 5.20 -9.52 -14.00
C ARG A 286 5.72 -8.19 -14.54
N GLY A 287 6.87 -8.19 -15.23
CA GLY A 287 7.46 -6.97 -15.78
C GLY A 287 6.60 -6.30 -16.85
N ASN A 288 6.05 -7.08 -17.77
CA ASN A 288 5.16 -6.58 -18.82
C ASN A 288 3.86 -6.04 -18.23
N ASN A 289 3.27 -6.75 -17.26
CA ASN A 289 2.06 -6.33 -16.57
C ASN A 289 2.29 -5.04 -15.78
N TYR A 290 3.43 -4.92 -15.08
CA TYR A 290 3.80 -3.69 -14.38
C TYR A 290 3.87 -2.50 -15.35
N MET A 291 4.57 -2.65 -16.48
CA MET A 291 4.70 -1.59 -17.48
C MET A 291 3.36 -1.21 -18.11
N LYS A 292 2.46 -2.17 -18.32
CA LYS A 292 1.10 -1.93 -18.80
C LYS A 292 0.30 -1.09 -17.80
N LEU A 293 0.28 -1.49 -16.52
CA LEU A 293 -0.44 -0.79 -15.46
C LEU A 293 0.17 0.59 -15.15
N LEU A 294 1.51 0.73 -15.25
CA LEU A 294 2.20 2.00 -15.04
C LEU A 294 1.84 3.05 -16.11
N ARG A 295 1.63 2.60 -17.36
CA ARG A 295 1.26 3.47 -18.50
C ARG A 295 -0.24 3.74 -18.58
N ASP A 296 -1.05 3.07 -17.76
CA ASP A 296 -2.49 3.26 -17.78
C ASP A 296 -2.86 4.66 -17.25
N PRO A 297 -3.56 5.49 -18.08
CA PRO A 297 -3.94 6.85 -17.67
C PRO A 297 -4.83 6.90 -16.42
N SER A 298 -5.57 5.84 -16.13
CA SER A 298 -6.42 5.73 -14.94
C SER A 298 -5.64 5.49 -13.65
N LYS A 299 -4.32 5.24 -13.75
CA LYS A 299 -3.37 5.06 -12.64
C LYS A 299 -3.80 3.98 -11.63
N PRO A 300 -3.99 2.72 -12.05
CA PRO A 300 -4.44 1.65 -11.16
C PRO A 300 -3.43 1.31 -10.06
N LEU A 301 -2.13 1.61 -10.24
CA LEU A 301 -1.10 1.41 -9.20
C LEU A 301 -1.11 2.47 -8.10
N PHE A 302 -1.84 3.58 -8.29
CA PHE A 302 -1.85 4.68 -7.33
C PHE A 302 -2.81 4.40 -6.17
N ASN A 303 -2.28 4.34 -4.95
CA ASN A 303 -3.06 4.11 -3.73
C ASN A 303 -3.76 5.40 -3.30
N ARG A 304 -4.95 5.65 -3.87
CA ARG A 304 -5.74 6.87 -3.62
C ARG A 304 -6.09 7.08 -2.15
N PRO A 305 -6.56 6.07 -1.41
CA PRO A 305 -6.87 6.19 0.00
C PRO A 305 -5.76 6.79 0.85
N LEU A 306 -4.51 6.41 0.56
CA LEU A 306 -3.35 6.82 1.35
C LEU A 306 -2.70 8.11 0.83
N ALA A 307 -2.66 8.31 -0.49
CA ALA A 307 -1.76 9.29 -1.08
C ALA A 307 -2.44 10.46 -1.82
N ALA A 308 -3.72 10.33 -2.20
CA ALA A 308 -4.40 11.39 -2.96
C ALA A 308 -4.95 12.49 -2.03
N PRO A 309 -4.45 13.73 -2.10
CA PRO A 309 -5.03 14.84 -1.37
C PRO A 309 -6.21 15.41 -2.17
N TYR A 310 -7.39 15.41 -1.57
CA TYR A 310 -8.60 15.95 -2.16
C TYR A 310 -9.18 17.07 -1.30
N PRO A 311 -9.81 18.10 -1.88
CA PRO A 311 -10.58 19.05 -1.10
C PRO A 311 -11.76 18.30 -0.45
N PRO A 312 -11.95 18.43 0.88
CA PRO A 312 -12.99 17.69 1.60
C PRO A 312 -14.40 18.19 1.29
N GLY A 313 -14.54 19.42 0.84
CA GLY A 313 -15.84 20.05 0.66
C GLY A 313 -16.62 20.13 1.97
N SER A 314 -17.95 20.09 1.86
CA SER A 314 -18.86 20.30 2.99
C SER A 314 -18.76 19.30 4.16
N ILE A 315 -18.00 18.21 4.05
CA ILE A 315 -17.74 17.35 5.20
C ILE A 315 -16.89 18.10 6.26
N PHE A 316 -16.05 19.04 5.83
CA PHE A 316 -15.21 19.86 6.69
C PHE A 316 -16.02 20.74 7.66
N LYS A 317 -17.26 21.05 7.34
CA LYS A 317 -18.16 21.84 8.21
C LYS A 317 -18.42 21.18 9.57
N VAL A 318 -18.33 19.87 9.65
CA VAL A 318 -18.41 19.13 10.92
C VAL A 318 -17.25 19.54 11.84
N LEU A 319 -16.03 19.60 11.32
CA LEU A 319 -14.87 20.04 12.09
C LEU A 319 -14.95 21.54 12.44
N MET A 320 -15.43 22.36 11.50
CA MET A 320 -15.68 23.78 11.76
C MET A 320 -16.72 24.02 12.87
N SER A 321 -17.74 23.16 12.97
CA SER A 321 -18.72 23.18 14.05
C SER A 321 -18.08 22.96 15.41
N LEU A 322 -17.15 22.03 15.49
CA LEU A 322 -16.42 21.65 16.70
C LEU A 322 -15.46 22.78 17.11
N VAL A 323 -14.62 23.22 16.16
CA VAL A 323 -13.65 24.28 16.40
C VAL A 323 -14.34 25.60 16.81
N GLY A 324 -15.44 25.98 16.13
CA GLY A 324 -16.18 27.19 16.48
C GLY A 324 -16.76 27.19 17.91
N GLN A 325 -17.18 26.01 18.39
CA GLN A 325 -17.63 25.86 19.78
C GLN A 325 -16.45 25.90 20.76
N GLN A 326 -15.34 25.24 20.45
CA GLN A 326 -14.12 25.25 21.27
C GLN A 326 -13.55 26.66 21.43
N GLU A 327 -13.60 27.45 20.36
CA GLU A 327 -13.14 28.85 20.36
C GLU A 327 -14.15 29.82 20.98
N GLY A 328 -15.28 29.34 21.51
CA GLY A 328 -16.31 30.14 22.21
C GLY A 328 -17.10 31.07 21.29
N VAL A 329 -16.92 31.03 19.98
CA VAL A 329 -17.61 31.90 19.02
C VAL A 329 -18.91 31.28 18.49
N LEU A 330 -19.20 30.05 18.86
CA LEU A 330 -20.37 29.29 18.41
C LEU A 330 -21.01 28.54 19.56
N THR A 331 -22.32 28.64 19.66
CA THR A 331 -23.14 27.85 20.59
C THR A 331 -24.19 27.05 19.80
N PRO A 332 -24.84 26.03 20.37
CA PRO A 332 -25.92 25.31 19.71
C PRO A 332 -27.07 26.23 19.24
N ASN A 333 -27.30 27.33 19.93
CA ASN A 333 -28.39 28.28 19.67
C ASN A 333 -27.98 29.50 18.82
N THR A 334 -26.71 29.58 18.40
CA THR A 334 -26.25 30.68 17.53
C THR A 334 -26.97 30.60 16.18
N MET A 335 -27.66 31.70 15.84
CA MET A 335 -28.48 31.79 14.63
C MET A 335 -27.82 32.66 13.57
N TYR A 336 -27.72 32.14 12.33
CA TYR A 336 -27.33 32.94 11.18
C TYR A 336 -28.37 32.83 10.06
N GLY A 337 -28.61 33.97 9.38
CA GLY A 337 -29.43 34.02 8.17
C GLY A 337 -28.65 33.60 6.93
N CYS A 338 -29.36 33.02 5.95
CA CYS A 338 -28.83 32.70 4.63
C CYS A 338 -29.78 33.22 3.53
N PHE A 339 -29.29 34.13 2.72
CA PHE A 339 -30.04 34.75 1.62
C PHE A 339 -29.43 34.29 0.27
N GLY A 340 -29.37 32.93 0.06
CA GLY A 340 -28.79 32.33 -1.11
C GLY A 340 -27.25 32.27 -1.11
N GLY A 341 -26.61 32.62 0.03
CA GLY A 341 -25.15 32.52 0.18
C GLY A 341 -24.57 33.53 1.16
N TYR A 342 -23.25 33.53 1.29
CA TYR A 342 -22.48 34.50 2.08
C TYR A 342 -21.90 35.57 1.14
N ARG A 343 -22.08 36.83 1.50
CA ARG A 343 -21.60 38.00 0.72
C ARG A 343 -20.84 38.96 1.62
N MET A 344 -19.65 39.32 1.21
CA MET A 344 -18.83 40.30 1.93
C MET A 344 -17.80 40.95 0.99
N GLY A 345 -17.81 42.26 0.85
CA GLY A 345 -16.78 43.02 0.13
C GLY A 345 -16.51 42.53 -1.32
N GLY A 346 -17.54 42.21 -2.09
CA GLY A 346 -17.42 41.69 -3.45
C GLY A 346 -17.22 40.17 -3.53
N LEU A 347 -16.93 39.50 -2.41
CA LEU A 347 -16.84 38.06 -2.33
C LEU A 347 -18.24 37.44 -2.18
N THR A 348 -18.50 36.37 -2.95
CA THR A 348 -19.75 35.62 -2.85
C THR A 348 -19.44 34.11 -2.76
N VAL A 349 -19.96 33.46 -1.71
CA VAL A 349 -19.99 31.99 -1.57
C VAL A 349 -21.46 31.57 -1.64
N GLY A 350 -21.85 30.99 -2.78
CA GLY A 350 -23.23 30.57 -3.03
C GLY A 350 -23.70 29.46 -2.08
N CYS A 351 -25.01 29.39 -1.83
CA CYS A 351 -25.65 28.33 -1.06
C CYS A 351 -26.92 27.86 -1.79
N HIS A 352 -27.24 26.59 -1.64
CA HIS A 352 -28.49 26.04 -2.17
C HIS A 352 -29.70 26.50 -1.34
N PRO A 353 -30.92 26.47 -1.87
CA PRO A 353 -32.12 26.83 -1.13
C PRO A 353 -32.37 25.91 0.09
N HIS A 354 -32.69 26.54 1.23
CA HIS A 354 -33.06 25.86 2.48
C HIS A 354 -33.76 26.86 3.42
N PRO A 355 -34.43 26.41 4.49
CA PRO A 355 -35.00 27.29 5.50
C PRO A 355 -33.95 28.22 6.17
N SER A 356 -34.34 29.41 6.55
CA SER A 356 -33.46 30.42 7.17
C SER A 356 -34.27 31.29 8.15
N PRO A 357 -33.73 31.73 9.31
CA PRO A 357 -32.37 31.47 9.80
C PRO A 357 -32.18 30.04 10.36
N LEU A 358 -30.92 29.61 10.58
CA LEU A 358 -30.57 28.30 11.10
C LEU A 358 -29.76 28.41 12.37
N ASN A 359 -30.00 27.48 13.31
CA ASN A 359 -29.07 27.18 14.40
C ASN A 359 -27.99 26.18 13.95
N LEU A 360 -27.05 25.81 14.84
CA LEU A 360 -25.93 24.93 14.52
C LEU A 360 -26.38 23.58 13.99
N GLN A 361 -27.30 22.89 14.67
CA GLN A 361 -27.79 21.56 14.26
C GLN A 361 -28.45 21.61 12.88
N GLY A 362 -29.33 22.60 12.65
CA GLY A 362 -29.98 22.81 11.36
C GLY A 362 -28.97 23.14 10.24
N ALA A 363 -27.94 23.95 10.53
CA ALA A 363 -26.91 24.32 9.55
C ALA A 363 -26.06 23.12 9.12
N VAL A 364 -25.78 22.19 10.04
CA VAL A 364 -25.12 20.88 9.70
C VAL A 364 -26.05 20.05 8.83
N ALA A 365 -27.34 19.93 9.23
CA ALA A 365 -28.33 19.10 8.54
C ALA A 365 -28.52 19.48 7.06
N VAL A 366 -28.69 20.78 6.79
CA VAL A 366 -28.86 21.28 5.42
C VAL A 366 -27.57 21.74 4.77
N SER A 367 -26.44 21.65 5.44
CA SER A 367 -25.12 22.00 4.88
C SER A 367 -24.98 23.46 4.42
N CYS A 368 -25.46 24.43 5.20
CA CYS A 368 -25.48 25.84 4.84
C CYS A 368 -24.07 26.43 4.69
N ASN A 369 -23.71 26.92 3.51
CA ASN A 369 -22.40 27.55 3.27
C ASN A 369 -22.29 28.90 4.03
N ALA A 370 -23.34 29.74 4.00
CA ALA A 370 -23.31 31.04 4.63
C ALA A 370 -23.07 30.93 6.14
N TYR A 371 -23.74 29.97 6.81
CA TYR A 371 -23.56 29.74 8.24
C TYR A 371 -22.07 29.46 8.57
N PHE A 372 -21.44 28.56 7.85
CA PHE A 372 -20.05 28.18 8.13
C PHE A 372 -19.03 29.23 7.70
N CYS A 373 -19.34 30.08 6.72
CA CYS A 373 -18.54 31.28 6.44
C CYS A 373 -18.58 32.27 7.61
N HIS A 374 -19.74 32.46 8.24
CA HIS A 374 -19.85 33.29 9.46
C HIS A 374 -19.07 32.69 10.62
N VAL A 375 -19.21 31.37 10.87
CA VAL A 375 -18.45 30.67 11.93
C VAL A 375 -16.96 30.83 11.73
N TYR A 376 -16.45 30.51 10.52
CA TYR A 376 -15.03 30.61 10.20
C TYR A 376 -14.51 32.04 10.42
N ARG A 377 -15.23 33.01 9.90
CA ARG A 377 -14.88 34.42 10.11
C ARG A 377 -14.81 34.76 11.59
N SER A 378 -15.80 34.33 12.39
CA SER A 378 -15.82 34.59 13.84
C SER A 378 -14.62 33.93 14.54
N VAL A 379 -14.14 32.76 14.07
CA VAL A 379 -12.92 32.10 14.59
C VAL A 379 -11.67 32.90 14.23
N ILE A 380 -11.52 33.31 12.96
CA ILE A 380 -10.28 33.96 12.49
C ILE A 380 -10.21 35.46 12.94
N ASP A 381 -11.35 36.13 13.05
CA ASP A 381 -11.46 37.51 13.50
C ASP A 381 -11.77 37.59 15.01
N ASN A 382 -11.53 36.51 15.79
CA ASN A 382 -11.82 36.44 17.22
C ASN A 382 -10.96 37.43 18.00
N GLN A 383 -11.64 38.34 18.72
CA GLN A 383 -11.03 39.42 19.49
C GLN A 383 -10.22 38.92 20.71
N MET A 384 -10.32 37.64 21.08
CA MET A 384 -9.49 37.03 22.12
C MET A 384 -8.01 36.95 21.69
N TYR A 385 -7.74 37.03 20.40
CA TYR A 385 -6.40 36.99 19.86
C TYR A 385 -5.93 38.37 19.38
N PRO A 386 -4.62 38.64 19.48
CA PRO A 386 -4.08 39.96 19.12
C PRO A 386 -4.21 40.29 17.63
N ASN A 387 -4.30 39.27 16.75
CA ASN A 387 -4.47 39.43 15.32
C ASN A 387 -5.00 38.15 14.66
N SER A 388 -5.46 38.26 13.41
CA SER A 388 -5.99 37.14 12.63
C SER A 388 -4.95 36.05 12.37
N GLU A 389 -3.63 36.35 12.29
CA GLU A 389 -2.60 35.35 12.13
C GLU A 389 -2.53 34.42 13.34
N THR A 390 -2.61 34.97 14.56
CA THR A 390 -2.61 34.19 15.80
C THR A 390 -3.88 33.34 15.92
N ALA A 391 -5.04 33.90 15.61
CA ALA A 391 -6.31 33.18 15.58
C ALA A 391 -6.27 32.03 14.54
N TYR A 392 -5.71 32.31 13.36
CA TYR A 392 -5.52 31.29 12.31
C TYR A 392 -4.60 30.14 12.76
N LYS A 393 -3.49 30.44 13.44
CA LYS A 393 -2.59 29.40 14.00
C LYS A 393 -3.34 28.52 14.98
N LYS A 394 -4.18 29.12 15.85
CA LYS A 394 -5.00 28.35 16.78
C LYS A 394 -6.03 27.45 16.07
N TRP A 395 -6.71 28.00 15.06
CA TRP A 395 -7.56 27.22 14.17
C TRP A 395 -6.80 26.08 13.48
N TYR A 396 -5.60 26.35 12.96
CA TYR A 396 -4.72 25.37 12.35
C TYR A 396 -4.39 24.23 13.32
N ASP A 397 -4.01 24.55 14.54
CA ASP A 397 -3.69 23.57 15.58
C ASP A 397 -4.88 22.67 15.90
N HIS A 398 -6.09 23.26 16.00
CA HIS A 398 -7.32 22.49 16.18
C HIS A 398 -7.58 21.54 15.00
N ILE A 399 -7.51 22.03 13.78
CA ILE A 399 -7.73 21.18 12.59
C ILE A 399 -6.66 20.10 12.47
N SER A 400 -5.41 20.43 12.76
CA SER A 400 -4.31 19.45 12.74
C SER A 400 -4.52 18.34 13.78
N SER A 401 -5.11 18.65 14.95
CA SER A 401 -5.39 17.64 15.99
C SER A 401 -6.40 16.58 15.56
N PHE A 402 -7.17 16.80 14.49
CA PHE A 402 -8.02 15.79 13.84
C PHE A 402 -7.25 14.86 12.88
N GLY A 403 -5.91 14.92 12.88
CA GLY A 403 -5.08 14.10 12.00
C GLY A 403 -4.95 14.65 10.58
N ILE A 404 -5.20 15.95 10.36
CA ILE A 404 -5.16 16.60 9.06
C ILE A 404 -3.84 17.36 8.87
N GLY A 405 -3.24 17.26 7.68
CA GLY A 405 -2.03 17.97 7.33
C GLY A 405 -0.72 17.30 7.76
N HIS A 406 -0.79 16.10 8.35
CA HIS A 406 0.36 15.27 8.69
C HIS A 406 0.03 13.78 8.52
N LYS A 407 1.05 12.92 8.53
CA LYS A 407 0.86 11.47 8.48
C LYS A 407 0.29 10.96 9.79
N LEU A 408 -0.66 10.06 9.71
CA LEU A 408 -1.27 9.40 10.88
C LEU A 408 -0.37 8.28 11.45
N GLY A 409 0.54 7.75 10.62
CA GLY A 409 1.41 6.63 10.98
C GLY A 409 0.80 5.26 10.70
N VAL A 410 -0.01 5.16 9.63
CA VAL A 410 -0.55 3.86 9.20
C VAL A 410 0.59 2.90 8.83
N ASP A 411 0.39 1.62 9.09
CA ASP A 411 1.35 0.54 8.82
C ASP A 411 1.46 0.14 7.35
N LEU A 412 1.02 1.01 6.45
CA LEU A 412 1.20 0.85 5.00
C LEU A 412 2.15 1.90 4.44
N PHE A 413 3.02 1.46 3.55
CA PHE A 413 3.94 2.36 2.87
C PHE A 413 3.21 3.30 1.89
N GLY A 414 3.69 4.55 1.80
CA GLY A 414 3.19 5.54 0.83
C GLY A 414 2.10 6.45 1.36
N GLU A 415 1.94 6.54 2.68
CA GLU A 415 1.03 7.50 3.30
C GLU A 415 1.41 8.94 2.96
N GLY A 416 0.45 9.68 2.39
CA GLY A 416 0.52 11.12 2.15
C GLY A 416 0.11 11.92 3.38
N GLN A 417 0.70 13.08 3.56
CA GLN A 417 0.36 13.97 4.68
C GLN A 417 -0.85 14.88 4.40
N GLY A 418 -1.39 14.89 3.17
CA GLY A 418 -2.36 15.90 2.77
C GLY A 418 -1.73 17.30 2.73
N PHE A 419 -2.57 18.33 2.72
CA PHE A 419 -2.13 19.72 2.81
C PHE A 419 -3.13 20.53 3.63
N LEU A 420 -2.72 20.94 4.80
CA LEU A 420 -3.36 21.99 5.61
C LEU A 420 -2.49 23.24 5.49
N PRO A 421 -2.93 24.32 4.86
CA PRO A 421 -2.08 25.49 4.63
C PRO A 421 -1.69 26.14 5.96
N PRO A 422 -0.40 26.28 6.29
CA PRO A 422 0.04 27.02 7.46
C PRO A 422 -0.08 28.54 7.21
N SER A 423 -0.11 29.37 8.28
CA SER A 423 -0.18 30.85 8.13
C SER A 423 0.94 31.41 7.24
N THR A 424 2.14 30.80 7.33
CA THR A 424 3.31 31.15 6.52
C THR A 424 3.08 30.96 5.01
N TYR A 425 2.19 30.06 4.60
CA TYR A 425 1.80 29.93 3.20
C TYR A 425 1.12 31.21 2.70
N TYR A 426 0.17 31.73 3.46
CA TYR A 426 -0.54 32.95 3.10
C TYR A 426 0.35 34.20 3.22
N ASP A 427 1.26 34.23 4.20
CA ASP A 427 2.30 35.28 4.30
C ASP A 427 3.14 35.36 3.05
N LYS A 428 3.51 34.20 2.48
CA LYS A 428 4.32 34.09 1.26
C LYS A 428 3.52 34.53 0.03
N VAL A 429 2.23 34.17 -0.06
CA VAL A 429 1.39 34.44 -1.24
C VAL A 429 0.89 35.89 -1.25
N TYR A 430 0.43 36.40 -0.12
CA TYR A 430 -0.25 37.71 -0.03
C TYR A 430 0.59 38.78 0.69
N GLY A 431 1.67 38.40 1.33
CA GLY A 431 2.46 39.26 2.21
C GLY A 431 1.99 39.20 3.67
N ARG A 432 2.96 39.26 4.59
CA ARG A 432 2.70 39.19 6.04
C ARG A 432 1.72 40.27 6.47
N TYR A 433 0.71 39.91 7.26
CA TYR A 433 -0.38 40.79 7.77
C TYR A 433 -1.30 41.38 6.66
N ARG A 434 -1.19 40.93 5.40
CA ARG A 434 -2.06 41.46 4.33
C ARG A 434 -3.26 40.58 4.03
N TRP A 435 -3.25 39.32 4.47
CA TRP A 435 -4.39 38.41 4.34
C TRP A 435 -5.31 38.48 5.58
N LYS A 436 -6.57 38.18 5.38
CA LYS A 436 -7.64 38.26 6.42
C LYS A 436 -8.54 37.04 6.30
N SER A 437 -9.49 36.88 7.22
CA SER A 437 -10.54 35.85 7.16
C SER A 437 -11.24 35.78 5.80
N SER A 438 -11.46 36.93 5.14
CA SER A 438 -12.03 36.98 3.78
C SER A 438 -11.16 36.37 2.72
N THR A 439 -9.84 36.43 2.84
CA THR A 439 -8.88 35.84 1.88
C THR A 439 -8.92 34.31 1.92
N THR A 440 -9.13 33.74 3.11
CA THR A 440 -9.09 32.31 3.37
C THR A 440 -10.48 31.69 3.57
N ILE A 441 -11.56 32.41 3.25
CA ILE A 441 -12.93 32.01 3.53
C ILE A 441 -13.37 30.69 2.88
N SER A 442 -12.75 30.29 1.79
CA SER A 442 -12.98 29.00 1.13
C SER A 442 -12.72 27.81 2.05
N LEU A 443 -11.80 27.96 3.01
CA LEU A 443 -11.52 26.94 4.04
C LEU A 443 -12.74 26.65 4.93
N ALA A 444 -13.63 27.62 5.11
CA ALA A 444 -14.86 27.45 5.88
C ALA A 444 -15.72 26.27 5.41
N ILE A 445 -15.67 26.00 4.12
CA ILE A 445 -16.48 24.97 3.46
C ILE A 445 -15.62 23.83 2.88
N GLY A 446 -14.36 23.73 3.31
CA GLY A 446 -13.43 22.67 2.90
C GLY A 446 -13.00 22.76 1.45
N GLN A 447 -12.78 23.99 0.96
CA GLN A 447 -12.30 24.30 -0.41
C GLN A 447 -11.01 25.13 -0.32
N GLY A 448 -10.57 25.66 -1.44
CA GLY A 448 -9.31 26.39 -1.53
C GLY A 448 -8.11 25.46 -1.58
N GLU A 449 -7.07 25.79 -0.83
CA GLU A 449 -5.80 25.06 -0.83
C GLU A 449 -5.81 23.78 0.03
N LEU A 450 -6.90 23.56 0.79
CA LEU A 450 -7.03 22.41 1.67
C LEU A 450 -7.13 21.10 0.88
N GLY A 451 -6.21 20.16 1.17
CA GLY A 451 -6.21 18.83 0.59
C GLY A 451 -6.04 17.76 1.67
N ILE A 452 -7.00 16.87 1.84
CA ILE A 452 -6.94 15.78 2.82
C ILE A 452 -7.08 14.43 2.14
N THR A 453 -6.38 13.43 2.65
CA THR A 453 -6.48 12.08 2.09
C THR A 453 -7.77 11.40 2.56
N PRO A 454 -8.32 10.44 1.80
CA PRO A 454 -9.47 9.65 2.27
C PRO A 454 -9.24 8.94 3.60
N LEU A 455 -8.00 8.51 3.89
CA LEU A 455 -7.64 7.98 5.20
C LEU A 455 -7.81 9.03 6.30
N GLN A 456 -7.36 10.25 6.08
CA GLN A 456 -7.55 11.36 7.03
C GLN A 456 -9.04 11.72 7.19
N MET A 457 -9.84 11.65 6.11
CA MET A 457 -11.30 11.84 6.18
C MET A 457 -11.96 10.78 7.07
N ALA A 458 -11.60 9.50 6.89
CA ALA A 458 -12.12 8.40 7.69
C ALA A 458 -11.67 8.51 9.17
N ASN A 459 -10.42 8.91 9.41
CA ASN A 459 -9.89 9.13 10.76
C ASN A 459 -10.62 10.28 11.47
N ALA A 460 -10.84 11.41 10.78
CA ALA A 460 -11.62 12.52 11.32
C ALA A 460 -13.06 12.09 11.66
N THR A 461 -13.65 11.21 10.84
CA THR A 461 -14.95 10.60 11.13
C THR A 461 -14.92 9.72 12.38
N ALA A 462 -13.85 8.92 12.55
CA ALA A 462 -13.65 8.10 13.74
C ALA A 462 -13.48 8.96 15.02
N ILE A 463 -12.80 10.10 14.92
CA ILE A 463 -12.68 11.05 16.04
C ILE A 463 -14.06 11.59 16.45
N VAL A 464 -14.90 11.94 15.47
CA VAL A 464 -16.26 12.42 15.78
C VAL A 464 -17.10 11.30 16.39
N ALA A 465 -17.01 10.09 15.86
CA ALA A 465 -17.68 8.90 16.39
C ALA A 465 -17.28 8.61 17.85
N ASN A 466 -16.00 8.74 18.16
CA ASN A 466 -15.43 8.53 19.50
C ASN A 466 -15.57 9.74 20.44
N ARG A 467 -16.15 10.83 19.97
CA ARG A 467 -16.31 12.07 20.74
C ARG A 467 -14.99 12.67 21.24
N GLY A 468 -13.94 12.64 20.37
CA GLY A 468 -12.73 13.42 20.58
C GLY A 468 -11.40 12.67 20.49
N TYR A 469 -11.35 11.36 20.20
CA TYR A 469 -10.08 10.65 20.06
C TYR A 469 -10.05 9.71 18.86
N TYR A 470 -8.85 9.34 18.43
CA TYR A 470 -8.60 8.24 17.51
C TYR A 470 -7.48 7.34 18.04
N VAL A 471 -7.42 6.13 17.52
CA VAL A 471 -6.28 5.23 17.61
C VAL A 471 -5.64 5.19 16.22
N THR A 472 -4.32 5.16 16.15
CA THR A 472 -3.59 5.14 14.87
C THR A 472 -4.17 4.09 13.93
N PRO A 473 -4.68 4.48 12.74
CA PRO A 473 -5.22 3.53 11.78
C PRO A 473 -4.17 2.49 11.35
N HIS A 474 -4.56 1.21 11.30
CA HIS A 474 -3.66 0.12 10.95
C HIS A 474 -4.38 -1.04 10.29
N VAL A 475 -3.65 -1.82 9.48
CA VAL A 475 -4.19 -2.98 8.75
C VAL A 475 -3.74 -4.31 9.32
N VAL A 476 -2.67 -4.38 10.12
CA VAL A 476 -2.22 -5.63 10.72
C VAL A 476 -2.66 -5.71 12.18
N LYS A 477 -3.59 -6.62 12.44
CA LYS A 477 -4.18 -6.88 13.76
C LYS A 477 -3.33 -7.82 14.62
N LYS A 478 -2.81 -8.91 14.02
CA LYS A 478 -2.06 -9.95 14.73
C LYS A 478 -0.85 -10.42 13.94
N ILE A 479 0.20 -10.82 14.67
CA ILE A 479 1.40 -11.50 14.15
C ILE A 479 1.51 -12.83 14.89
N ASP A 480 1.54 -13.95 14.16
CA ASP A 480 1.52 -15.32 14.71
C ASP A 480 0.45 -15.53 15.80
N GLY A 481 -0.76 -15.04 15.53
CA GLY A 481 -1.91 -15.15 16.43
C GLY A 481 -1.87 -14.21 17.66
N LYS A 482 -0.77 -13.50 17.91
CA LYS A 482 -0.63 -12.52 18.99
C LYS A 482 -1.01 -11.12 18.50
N PRO A 483 -1.58 -10.25 19.35
CA PRO A 483 -1.82 -8.85 19.00
C PRO A 483 -0.57 -8.18 18.44
N ASN A 484 -0.76 -7.24 17.51
CA ASN A 484 0.34 -6.45 16.97
C ASN A 484 1.07 -5.72 18.11
N PRO A 485 2.40 -5.88 18.24
CA PRO A 485 3.15 -5.35 19.37
C PRO A 485 3.36 -3.83 19.33
N ASN A 486 2.96 -3.12 18.26
CA ASN A 486 3.14 -1.69 18.15
C ASN A 486 2.27 -0.95 19.19
N PRO A 487 2.87 -0.20 20.15
CA PRO A 487 2.12 0.47 21.21
C PRO A 487 1.20 1.58 20.70
N GLU A 488 1.48 2.17 19.54
CA GLU A 488 0.66 3.23 18.95
C GLU A 488 -0.75 2.74 18.54
N TYR A 489 -0.94 1.42 18.33
CA TYR A 489 -2.24 0.83 17.98
C TYR A 489 -3.17 0.59 19.18
N ASN A 490 -2.69 0.92 20.38
CA ASN A 490 -3.49 0.91 21.62
C ASN A 490 -3.58 2.31 22.26
N LYS A 491 -2.89 3.30 21.69
CA LYS A 491 -2.82 4.65 22.23
C LYS A 491 -3.92 5.54 21.66
N LYS A 492 -4.63 6.24 22.56
CA LYS A 492 -5.61 7.24 22.17
C LYS A 492 -4.91 8.58 21.92
N HIS A 493 -5.12 9.11 20.74
CA HIS A 493 -4.71 10.46 20.35
C HIS A 493 -5.94 11.38 20.46
N TRP A 494 -5.88 12.37 21.34
CA TRP A 494 -7.00 13.27 21.59
C TRP A 494 -6.95 14.49 20.66
N ALA A 495 -8.08 14.80 20.04
CA ALA A 495 -8.27 16.09 19.41
C ALA A 495 -8.35 17.20 20.47
N SER A 496 -8.01 18.41 20.09
CA SER A 496 -7.96 19.57 20.98
C SER A 496 -9.35 20.20 21.24
N VAL A 497 -10.42 19.49 20.92
CA VAL A 497 -11.81 19.91 21.11
C VAL A 497 -12.45 19.05 22.20
N ASP A 498 -13.06 19.70 23.18
CA ASP A 498 -13.63 19.06 24.35
C ASP A 498 -14.89 18.25 24.03
N THR A 499 -15.03 17.09 24.70
CA THR A 499 -16.10 16.12 24.48
C THR A 499 -17.53 16.68 24.48
N PRO A 500 -17.93 17.65 25.32
CA PRO A 500 -19.28 18.17 25.32
C PRO A 500 -19.76 18.78 23.99
N TYR A 501 -18.85 19.29 23.16
CA TYR A 501 -19.19 19.94 21.90
C TYR A 501 -19.59 18.96 20.78
N TYR A 502 -19.29 17.66 20.92
CA TYR A 502 -19.62 16.67 19.90
C TYR A 502 -21.11 16.37 19.81
N GLY A 503 -21.85 16.40 20.91
CA GLY A 503 -23.24 15.94 20.95
C GLY A 503 -24.16 16.64 19.96
N VAL A 504 -24.17 17.98 19.92
CA VAL A 504 -25.00 18.73 18.98
C VAL A 504 -24.58 18.52 17.51
N VAL A 505 -23.30 18.36 17.27
CA VAL A 505 -22.77 18.12 15.91
C VAL A 505 -23.18 16.72 15.42
N ILE A 506 -23.09 15.72 16.27
CA ILE A 506 -23.54 14.33 15.99
C ILE A 506 -25.05 14.30 15.71
N ASN A 507 -25.88 15.04 16.50
CA ASN A 507 -27.30 15.18 16.23
C ASN A 507 -27.55 15.84 14.87
N GLY A 508 -26.77 16.87 14.51
CA GLY A 508 -26.83 17.48 13.20
C GLY A 508 -26.46 16.52 12.08
N MET A 509 -25.47 15.64 12.30
CA MET A 509 -25.08 14.58 11.34
C MET A 509 -26.15 13.49 11.21
N GLN A 510 -26.89 13.16 12.28
CA GLN A 510 -28.05 12.30 12.22
C GLN A 510 -29.16 12.96 11.38
N ASP A 511 -29.43 14.24 11.63
CA ASP A 511 -30.39 15.01 10.85
C ASP A 511 -30.07 15.08 9.35
N VAL A 512 -28.78 15.09 8.97
CA VAL A 512 -28.39 14.96 7.55
C VAL A 512 -29.01 13.73 6.91
N ILE A 513 -29.04 12.60 7.64
CA ILE A 513 -29.55 11.33 7.15
C ILE A 513 -31.09 11.26 7.23
N GLU A 514 -31.68 11.76 8.31
CA GLU A 514 -33.12 11.63 8.53
C GLU A 514 -33.95 12.62 7.70
N ARG A 515 -33.50 13.88 7.62
CA ARG A 515 -34.24 14.97 7.00
C ARG A 515 -33.42 15.94 6.15
N GLY A 516 -32.12 15.71 6.06
CA GLY A 516 -31.18 16.59 5.36
C GLY A 516 -30.71 16.07 3.99
N THR A 517 -29.48 16.45 3.65
CA THR A 517 -28.87 16.20 2.33
C THR A 517 -28.46 14.77 2.07
N GLY A 518 -28.44 13.90 3.09
CA GLY A 518 -27.95 12.52 3.03
C GLY A 518 -29.04 11.43 3.15
N ARG A 519 -30.31 11.76 2.99
CA ARG A 519 -31.46 10.82 3.17
C ARG A 519 -31.32 9.49 2.42
N VAL A 520 -30.65 9.50 1.28
CA VAL A 520 -30.39 8.28 0.48
C VAL A 520 -29.57 7.24 1.23
N ALA A 521 -28.79 7.65 2.24
CA ALA A 521 -27.97 6.76 3.07
C ALA A 521 -28.75 6.13 4.24
N MET A 522 -30.02 6.47 4.44
CA MET A 522 -30.83 5.89 5.51
C MET A 522 -30.92 4.36 5.39
N ILE A 523 -30.68 3.68 6.51
CA ILE A 523 -30.85 2.22 6.64
C ILE A 523 -31.89 1.98 7.71
N PRO A 524 -32.99 1.26 7.43
CA PRO A 524 -34.02 0.96 8.43
C PRO A 524 -33.41 0.25 9.65
N GLY A 525 -33.70 0.75 10.84
CA GLY A 525 -33.24 0.15 12.11
C GLY A 525 -31.79 0.45 12.49
N ILE A 526 -31.04 1.26 11.71
CA ILE A 526 -29.69 1.66 12.02
C ILE A 526 -29.58 3.18 12.06
N GLU A 527 -29.18 3.74 13.21
CA GLU A 527 -28.91 5.15 13.35
C GLU A 527 -27.55 5.52 12.75
N ILE A 528 -27.56 6.24 11.64
CA ILE A 528 -26.37 6.68 10.93
C ILE A 528 -26.19 8.17 11.19
N CYS A 529 -24.97 8.58 11.53
CA CYS A 529 -24.53 9.97 11.57
C CYS A 529 -23.59 10.22 10.41
N GLY A 530 -23.95 11.12 9.49
CA GLY A 530 -23.15 11.33 8.28
C GLY A 530 -23.19 12.75 7.76
N LYS A 531 -22.34 13.06 6.80
CA LYS A 531 -22.29 14.36 6.12
C LYS A 531 -21.95 14.18 4.65
N THR A 532 -22.78 14.75 3.80
CA THR A 532 -22.53 14.86 2.37
C THR A 532 -21.55 16.00 2.07
N GLY A 533 -20.68 15.79 1.12
CA GLY A 533 -19.79 16.78 0.55
C GLY A 533 -19.88 16.81 -0.97
N THR A 534 -19.62 17.96 -1.53
CA THR A 534 -19.38 18.18 -2.96
C THR A 534 -18.12 19.00 -3.03
N ALA A 535 -17.06 18.41 -3.58
CA ALA A 535 -15.80 19.11 -3.74
C ALA A 535 -15.72 19.65 -5.18
N GLN A 536 -15.57 20.96 -5.31
CA GLN A 536 -15.49 21.61 -6.62
C GLN A 536 -14.24 21.14 -7.37
N ASN A 537 -14.42 20.90 -8.67
CA ASN A 537 -13.32 20.54 -9.56
C ASN A 537 -13.30 21.51 -10.75
N PRO A 538 -12.31 22.41 -10.83
CA PRO A 538 -12.21 23.38 -11.94
C PRO A 538 -11.93 22.72 -13.29
N HIS A 539 -11.51 21.45 -13.30
CA HIS A 539 -11.12 20.70 -14.50
C HIS A 539 -12.15 19.66 -14.94
N GLY A 540 -13.31 19.58 -14.29
CA GLY A 540 -14.33 18.59 -14.61
C GLY A 540 -15.61 18.77 -13.80
N LYS A 541 -16.36 17.66 -13.62
CA LYS A 541 -17.48 17.65 -12.70
C LYS A 541 -16.96 17.63 -11.27
N ASP A 542 -17.74 18.19 -10.38
CA ASP A 542 -17.46 18.13 -8.93
C ASP A 542 -17.28 16.69 -8.46
N HIS A 543 -16.55 16.51 -7.36
CA HIS A 543 -16.35 15.22 -6.74
C HIS A 543 -17.44 14.93 -5.72
N SER A 544 -17.92 13.67 -5.71
CA SER A 544 -18.90 13.18 -4.73
C SER A 544 -18.19 12.68 -3.48
N VAL A 545 -18.51 13.28 -2.33
CA VAL A 545 -17.85 12.97 -1.06
C VAL A 545 -18.92 12.67 0.00
N PHE A 546 -18.65 11.69 0.83
CA PHE A 546 -19.48 11.37 1.99
C PHE A 546 -18.64 10.75 3.08
N PHE A 547 -18.87 11.14 4.32
CA PHE A 547 -18.40 10.40 5.46
C PHE A 547 -19.54 10.11 6.45
N ALA A 548 -19.45 9.00 7.17
CA ALA A 548 -20.45 8.60 8.15
C ALA A 548 -19.87 7.62 9.16
N PHE A 549 -20.57 7.49 10.28
CA PHE A 549 -20.33 6.40 11.22
C PHE A 549 -21.67 5.82 11.70
N ALA A 550 -21.64 4.58 12.12
CA ALA A 550 -22.79 3.87 12.63
C ALA A 550 -22.38 2.71 13.59
N PRO A 551 -23.27 2.34 14.54
CA PRO A 551 -24.44 3.09 15.02
C PRO A 551 -24.04 4.42 15.67
N LYS A 552 -25.00 5.31 15.91
CA LYS A 552 -24.78 6.58 16.62
C LYS A 552 -24.18 6.38 18.01
N GLU A 553 -24.75 5.44 18.75
CA GLU A 553 -24.19 5.01 20.02
C GLU A 553 -23.37 3.74 19.83
N ASN A 554 -22.21 3.66 20.50
CA ASN A 554 -21.24 2.57 20.37
C ASN A 554 -20.86 2.27 18.90
N PRO A 555 -20.30 3.26 18.18
CA PRO A 555 -20.02 3.14 16.74
C PRO A 555 -19.06 2.00 16.43
N LYS A 556 -19.42 1.22 15.39
CA LYS A 556 -18.66 0.05 14.94
C LYS A 556 -17.90 0.29 13.64
N ILE A 557 -18.34 1.26 12.86
CA ILE A 557 -17.74 1.62 11.58
C ILE A 557 -17.77 3.13 11.38
N ALA A 558 -16.63 3.71 11.04
CA ALA A 558 -16.49 5.06 10.48
C ALA A 558 -15.98 4.92 9.06
N ILE A 559 -16.67 5.52 8.09
CA ILE A 559 -16.40 5.34 6.66
C ILE A 559 -16.31 6.69 5.96
N ALA A 560 -15.35 6.81 5.04
CA ALA A 560 -15.23 7.92 4.10
C ALA A 560 -15.20 7.40 2.68
N VAL A 561 -16.02 7.99 1.81
CA VAL A 561 -16.12 7.64 0.39
C VAL A 561 -15.87 8.90 -0.44
N PHE A 562 -14.99 8.76 -1.41
CA PHE A 562 -14.66 9.79 -2.39
C PHE A 562 -14.78 9.22 -3.80
N VAL A 563 -15.57 9.88 -4.66
CA VAL A 563 -15.72 9.48 -6.07
C VAL A 563 -15.44 10.69 -6.96
N GLU A 564 -14.41 10.58 -7.79
CA GLU A 564 -13.96 11.65 -8.68
C GLU A 564 -15.01 11.94 -9.77
N ASN A 565 -15.20 13.22 -10.11
CA ASN A 565 -16.05 13.70 -11.22
C ASN A 565 -17.49 13.17 -11.19
N ALA A 566 -18.03 12.95 -10.00
CA ALA A 566 -19.30 12.26 -9.78
C ALA A 566 -20.47 13.18 -9.35
N GLY A 567 -20.21 14.48 -9.16
CA GLY A 567 -21.21 15.45 -8.73
C GLY A 567 -21.52 15.41 -7.25
N PHE A 568 -22.78 15.44 -6.87
CA PHE A 568 -23.19 15.55 -5.48
C PHE A 568 -22.88 14.32 -4.63
N GLY A 569 -22.51 14.53 -3.36
CA GLY A 569 -22.23 13.46 -2.39
C GLY A 569 -23.39 12.47 -2.21
N ALA A 570 -24.62 12.94 -2.28
CA ALA A 570 -25.81 12.09 -2.21
C ALA A 570 -26.03 11.19 -3.43
N THR A 571 -25.32 11.45 -4.57
CA THR A 571 -25.54 10.69 -5.80
C THR A 571 -24.78 9.36 -5.80
N TRP A 572 -23.52 9.36 -5.36
CA TRP A 572 -22.64 8.19 -5.41
C TRP A 572 -22.03 7.84 -4.06
N ALA A 573 -21.37 8.78 -3.39
CA ALA A 573 -20.61 8.48 -2.18
C ALA A 573 -21.50 8.01 -1.02
N ALA A 574 -22.62 8.67 -0.77
CA ALA A 574 -23.53 8.31 0.32
C ALA A 574 -24.22 6.94 0.12
N PRO A 575 -24.74 6.59 -1.09
CA PRO A 575 -25.22 5.25 -1.36
C PRO A 575 -24.17 4.16 -1.16
N ILE A 576 -22.95 4.34 -1.68
CA ILE A 576 -21.84 3.38 -1.52
C ILE A 576 -21.55 3.16 -0.04
N ALA A 577 -21.34 4.26 0.72
CA ALA A 577 -21.07 4.16 2.15
C ALA A 577 -22.19 3.43 2.90
N SER A 578 -23.46 3.74 2.59
CA SER A 578 -24.60 3.12 3.29
C SER A 578 -24.76 1.62 3.01
N LEU A 579 -24.47 1.17 1.80
CA LEU A 579 -24.48 -0.26 1.46
C LEU A 579 -23.35 -1.01 2.19
N MET A 580 -22.18 -0.39 2.31
CA MET A 580 -21.06 -0.97 3.06
C MET A 580 -21.31 -0.99 4.57
N ILE A 581 -21.91 0.06 5.14
CA ILE A 581 -22.33 0.08 6.55
C ILE A 581 -23.35 -1.05 6.81
N GLU A 582 -24.34 -1.19 5.94
CA GLU A 582 -25.35 -2.25 6.04
C GLU A 582 -24.71 -3.64 6.02
N GLN A 583 -23.83 -3.90 5.05
CA GLN A 583 -23.07 -5.14 4.95
C GLN A 583 -22.30 -5.45 6.24
N TYR A 584 -21.56 -4.48 6.75
CA TYR A 584 -20.71 -4.69 7.93
C TYR A 584 -21.53 -4.96 9.20
N LEU A 585 -22.65 -4.25 9.40
CA LEU A 585 -23.44 -4.36 10.62
C LEU A 585 -24.44 -5.52 10.61
N THR A 586 -24.92 -5.92 9.43
CA THR A 586 -26.01 -6.92 9.31
C THR A 586 -25.60 -8.18 8.56
N GLY A 587 -24.45 -8.19 7.89
CA GLY A 587 -24.04 -9.27 6.97
C GLY A 587 -24.81 -9.29 5.65
N LYS A 588 -25.64 -8.27 5.37
CA LYS A 588 -26.48 -8.16 4.16
C LYS A 588 -26.26 -6.79 3.51
N HIS A 589 -26.35 -6.71 2.19
CA HIS A 589 -26.25 -5.45 1.43
C HIS A 589 -27.31 -5.35 0.31
N ASP A 590 -28.19 -6.34 0.23
CA ASP A 590 -29.17 -6.46 -0.83
C ASP A 590 -30.60 -6.10 -0.39
N THR A 591 -30.80 -5.61 0.82
CA THR A 591 -32.12 -5.19 1.30
C THR A 591 -32.67 -4.01 0.48
N ARG A 592 -31.76 -3.19 -0.07
CA ARG A 592 -32.06 -2.06 -0.95
C ARG A 592 -31.59 -2.34 -2.38
N LYS A 593 -32.14 -3.40 -3.01
CA LYS A 593 -31.74 -3.90 -4.35
C LYS A 593 -31.63 -2.83 -5.42
N TYR A 594 -32.60 -1.91 -5.50
CA TYR A 594 -32.55 -0.81 -6.45
C TYR A 594 -31.30 0.06 -6.30
N LEU A 595 -30.92 0.37 -5.05
CA LEU A 595 -29.75 1.18 -4.76
C LEU A 595 -28.45 0.44 -5.13
N LEU A 596 -28.38 -0.84 -4.75
CA LEU A 596 -27.25 -1.72 -5.09
C LEU A 596 -27.08 -1.82 -6.61
N GLU A 597 -28.13 -2.15 -7.35
CA GLU A 597 -28.07 -2.25 -8.81
C GLU A 597 -27.64 -0.94 -9.48
N ARG A 598 -28.17 0.20 -9.00
CA ARG A 598 -27.79 1.51 -9.50
C ARG A 598 -26.29 1.77 -9.30
N MET A 599 -25.71 1.39 -8.14
CA MET A 599 -24.29 1.57 -7.88
C MET A 599 -23.44 0.64 -8.73
N LEU A 600 -23.83 -0.62 -8.88
CA LEU A 600 -23.11 -1.61 -9.68
C LEU A 600 -23.12 -1.29 -11.19
N LYS A 601 -24.26 -0.85 -11.72
CA LYS A 601 -24.42 -0.52 -13.16
C LYS A 601 -23.85 0.85 -13.53
N GLY A 602 -23.58 1.70 -12.55
CA GLY A 602 -23.11 3.07 -12.79
C GLY A 602 -21.71 3.11 -13.39
N ASN A 603 -21.57 3.81 -14.51
CA ASN A 603 -20.29 4.01 -15.20
C ASN A 603 -19.99 5.51 -15.32
N LEU A 604 -18.86 5.93 -14.75
CA LEU A 604 -18.37 7.32 -14.78
C LEU A 604 -17.10 7.48 -15.64
N VAL A 605 -16.43 6.39 -16.00
CA VAL A 605 -15.16 6.41 -16.75
C VAL A 605 -15.39 6.68 -18.22
N HIS A 606 -16.41 6.09 -18.84
CA HIS A 606 -16.67 6.23 -20.29
C HIS A 606 -17.35 7.55 -20.72
N LYS A 607 -17.72 8.43 -19.78
CA LYS A 607 -18.32 9.73 -20.14
C LYS A 607 -17.30 10.84 -20.46
N ASN A 608 -16.03 10.61 -20.23
CA ASN A 608 -14.99 11.64 -20.45
C ASN A 608 -14.34 11.61 -21.83
N ASP A 609 -14.57 10.58 -22.66
CA ASP A 609 -13.93 10.46 -23.97
C ASP A 609 -14.66 11.23 -25.11
N THR A 610 -15.84 11.83 -24.85
CA THR A 610 -16.62 12.55 -25.88
C THR A 610 -16.63 14.07 -25.74
N ALA A 611 -15.87 14.63 -24.77
CA ALA A 611 -15.84 16.07 -24.55
C ALA A 611 -14.44 16.68 -24.81
N THR A 612 -13.80 16.30 -25.89
CA THR A 612 -12.61 17.04 -26.39
C THR A 612 -12.68 17.12 -27.90
N THR A 613 -13.09 18.23 -28.38
CA THR A 613 -12.63 18.98 -29.55
C THR A 613 -13.75 19.90 -30.06
N THR A 614 -13.94 21.00 -29.37
CA THR A 614 -14.39 22.21 -30.08
C THR A 614 -13.43 23.33 -29.70
N THR A 615 -12.34 23.38 -30.43
CA THR A 615 -11.50 24.55 -30.58
C THR A 615 -12.40 25.69 -31.07
N LYS A 616 -12.74 26.63 -30.22
CA LYS A 616 -13.20 27.94 -30.64
C LYS A 616 -11.97 28.79 -30.86
N THR A 617 -11.57 28.85 -32.14
CA THR A 617 -10.87 29.98 -32.71
C THR A 617 -11.74 31.24 -32.56
N ARG A 618 -11.31 32.13 -31.70
CA ARG A 618 -11.38 33.58 -31.88
C ARG A 618 -10.59 34.27 -30.78
#